data_603256d98036ca5e521831b6ad4e28e2
#
_entry.id   603256d98036ca5e521831b6ad4e28e2
#
_cell.length_a   1.000
_cell.length_b   1.000
_cell.length_c   1.000
_cell.angle_alpha   90.00
_cell.angle_beta   90.00
_cell.angle_gamma   90.00
#
_symmetry.space_group_name_H-M   'P 1'
#
loop_
_entity.id
_entity.type
_entity.pdbx_description
1 polymer ?
#
loop_
_entity_poly.entity_id
_entity_poly.type
_entity_poly.pdbx_seq_one_letter_code
_entity_poly.pdbx_strand_id
1 'polypeptide(L)'
;MDGNADFLTILTGIKPNDECDVANNNTDASSDASSDSSSFTPSFTPMPCAPKSEDAFGIFDIRDGKIFDASTRLRLHALIGTCLMNGICDSRVSALMHLLQWQENTRFVAIAGTYKTESSANDDNPNPTPQNAGAHIAQNNTDSLRRAIWTQLGACGAYDAIVDSVQLDAISARAKTWKIGGKSGGSVSRKDAAPSHIIILALRENPNPTALNKMCEVFAKSGKPVCISEVVVGAQKICKEITATLAALAVAPSVTHLPQIIRCDDVLPERALIGDETAVETLYTKVYQSLAPYNPDDPTLQTVDAFLRFGGALDQTSHNLNVHPNTIRYRLRKVAQTTGWDATDPREAYVLQTAITIGRIRDSAL
;
A
#
# COMPACT_ATOMS: atom_id res chain seq x y z
N MET A 1 -7.59 17.89 32.26
CA MET A 1 -8.63 16.90 31.89
C MET A 1 -8.00 15.95 30.93
N ASP A 2 -7.62 15.01 31.38
CA ASP A 2 -6.65 13.88 31.42
C ASP A 2 -7.18 12.69 30.63
N GLY A 3 -7.42 12.91 29.29
CA GLY A 3 -7.84 11.85 28.40
C GLY A 3 -6.69 11.04 27.74
N ASN A 4 -5.44 11.40 27.97
CA ASN A 4 -4.29 10.80 27.29
C ASN A 4 -3.66 9.63 28.05
N ALA A 5 -3.85 9.53 29.37
CA ALA A 5 -3.27 8.46 30.17
C ALA A 5 -4.04 7.13 30.01
N ASP A 6 -5.36 7.18 29.86
CA ASP A 6 -6.20 5.98 29.74
C ASP A 6 -6.00 5.21 28.43
N PHE A 7 -5.69 5.90 27.32
CA PHE A 7 -5.54 5.25 26.02
C PHE A 7 -4.25 4.40 25.95
N LEU A 8 -3.15 4.89 26.51
CA LEU A 8 -1.90 4.13 26.58
C LEU A 8 -2.00 2.94 27.54
N THR A 9 -2.74 3.08 28.63
CA THR A 9 -3.00 2.01 29.59
C THR A 9 -3.84 0.89 28.98
N ILE A 10 -4.83 1.22 28.19
CA ILE A 10 -5.65 0.24 27.46
C ILE A 10 -4.82 -0.51 26.38
N LEU A 11 -3.89 0.19 25.73
CA LEU A 11 -3.06 -0.36 24.65
C LEU A 11 -1.91 -1.23 25.16
N THR A 12 -1.25 -0.83 26.24
CA THR A 12 -0.04 -1.48 26.73
C THR A 12 -0.30 -2.44 27.89
N GLY A 13 -1.45 -2.32 28.55
CA GLY A 13 -1.77 -3.07 29.79
C GLY A 13 -0.93 -2.65 31.00
N ILE A 14 -0.14 -1.58 30.88
CA ILE A 14 0.73 -1.06 31.93
C ILE A 14 0.01 0.10 32.62
N LYS A 15 -0.29 -0.03 33.90
CA LYS A 15 -0.85 1.06 34.71
C LYS A 15 0.28 2.05 35.05
N PRO A 16 0.03 3.38 35.04
CA PRO A 16 1.06 4.40 35.28
C PRO A 16 1.63 4.44 36.71
N ASN A 17 1.22 3.58 37.61
CA ASN A 17 1.59 3.62 39.05
C ASN A 17 2.41 2.42 39.57
N ASP A 18 3.03 1.61 38.71
CA ASP A 18 4.01 0.64 39.14
C ASP A 18 5.41 1.30 39.16
N GLU A 19 5.59 2.25 40.07
CA GLU A 19 6.93 2.71 40.50
C GLU A 19 7.61 1.56 41.25
N CYS A 20 8.62 0.96 40.65
CA CYS A 20 9.56 0.10 41.33
C CYS A 20 10.40 0.96 42.30
N ASP A 21 10.21 0.74 43.58
CA ASP A 21 11.10 1.22 44.64
C ASP A 21 12.53 0.75 44.39
N VAL A 22 13.38 1.63 43.90
CA VAL A 22 14.84 1.43 43.88
C VAL A 22 15.42 2.14 45.12
N ALA A 23 15.83 1.34 46.08
CA ALA A 23 16.47 1.76 47.29
C ALA A 23 17.69 2.65 47.02
N ASN A 24 17.69 3.82 47.68
CA ASN A 24 18.81 4.73 47.84
C ASN A 24 19.93 4.04 48.61
N ASN A 25 21.12 3.98 48.01
CA ASN A 25 22.36 3.91 48.76
C ASN A 25 23.31 5.01 48.26
N ASN A 26 23.36 6.07 49.04
CA ASN A 26 24.40 7.11 49.02
C ASN A 26 25.74 6.54 49.46
N THR A 27 26.79 6.80 48.70
CA THR A 27 28.13 7.05 49.25
C THR A 27 28.85 8.11 48.42
N ASP A 28 29.26 9.15 49.09
CA ASP A 28 30.07 10.29 48.65
C ASP A 28 31.45 9.86 48.15
N ALA A 29 31.95 10.53 47.11
CA ALA A 29 33.36 10.92 47.02
C ALA A 29 33.59 11.95 45.92
N SER A 30 34.31 12.96 46.33
CA SER A 30 34.68 14.24 45.76
C SER A 30 35.69 14.21 44.60
N SER A 31 35.62 15.30 43.80
CA SER A 31 36.70 16.08 43.13
C SER A 31 37.60 15.40 42.09
N ASP A 32 37.67 15.88 40.87
CA ASP A 32 38.55 16.94 40.38
C ASP A 32 38.32 17.20 38.84
N ALA A 33 38.53 18.46 38.53
CA ALA A 33 38.43 18.99 37.17
C ALA A 33 39.66 18.67 36.31
N SER A 34 39.49 18.36 35.02
CA SER A 34 40.38 18.85 33.97
C SER A 34 39.72 18.73 32.60
N SER A 35 39.82 19.86 31.90
CA SER A 35 39.44 20.10 30.53
C SER A 35 40.26 19.27 29.56
N ASP A 36 39.60 18.62 28.61
CA ASP A 36 40.19 18.38 27.29
C ASP A 36 39.09 18.26 26.21
N SER A 37 39.22 19.20 25.27
CA SER A 37 38.46 19.25 24.04
C SER A 37 38.99 18.21 23.06
N SER A 38 38.25 17.17 22.75
CA SER A 38 38.49 16.31 21.61
C SER A 38 37.21 16.02 20.86
N SER A 39 37.24 16.40 19.61
CA SER A 39 36.21 16.18 18.59
C SER A 39 35.81 14.71 18.49
N PHE A 40 34.56 14.43 18.85
CA PHE A 40 33.96 13.09 18.68
C PHE A 40 33.31 12.99 17.30
N THR A 41 33.97 12.33 16.36
CA THR A 41 33.36 11.78 15.18
C THR A 41 32.71 10.44 15.55
N PRO A 42 31.39 10.25 15.38
CA PRO A 42 30.78 8.95 15.64
C PRO A 42 31.19 7.96 14.54
N SER A 43 32.02 6.99 14.90
CA SER A 43 32.31 5.83 14.06
C SER A 43 31.04 4.96 13.96
N PHE A 44 30.46 4.91 12.77
CA PHE A 44 29.37 4.01 12.43
C PHE A 44 29.92 2.57 12.40
N THR A 45 29.61 1.79 13.44
CA THR A 45 29.74 0.35 13.36
C THR A 45 28.56 -0.23 12.59
N PRO A 46 28.76 -1.03 11.51
CA PRO A 46 27.67 -1.67 10.80
C PRO A 46 26.98 -2.67 11.73
N MET A 47 25.65 -2.57 11.83
CA MET A 47 24.83 -3.53 12.54
C MET A 47 24.94 -4.94 11.94
N PRO A 48 24.86 -6.00 12.75
CA PRO A 48 24.94 -7.37 12.28
C PRO A 48 23.78 -7.71 11.33
N CYS A 49 24.10 -8.54 10.33
CA CYS A 49 23.16 -9.12 9.37
C CYS A 49 21.96 -9.77 10.04
N ALA A 50 20.86 -9.88 9.28
CA ALA A 50 19.61 -10.50 9.67
C ALA A 50 19.80 -11.80 10.48
N PRO A 51 18.98 -12.03 11.53
CA PRO A 51 19.11 -13.20 12.39
C PRO A 51 18.89 -14.50 11.63
N LYS A 52 19.70 -15.51 11.92
CA LYS A 52 19.56 -16.86 11.40
C LYS A 52 18.33 -17.52 12.03
N SER A 53 17.62 -18.23 11.26
CA SER A 53 16.27 -18.74 11.16
C SER A 53 15.51 -19.29 12.39
N GLU A 54 16.06 -19.40 13.58
CA GLU A 54 15.31 -19.99 14.71
C GLU A 54 14.94 -18.99 15.83
N ASP A 55 15.60 -17.82 15.89
CA ASP A 55 15.34 -16.80 16.91
C ASP A 55 14.51 -15.59 16.40
N ALA A 56 13.88 -15.71 15.24
CA ALA A 56 13.22 -14.59 14.55
C ALA A 56 12.01 -13.97 15.30
N PHE A 57 11.51 -14.64 16.33
CA PHE A 57 10.42 -14.13 17.18
C PHE A 57 10.89 -13.43 18.45
N GLY A 58 12.19 -13.47 18.76
CA GLY A 58 12.80 -12.94 19.97
C GLY A 58 13.70 -11.74 19.78
N ILE A 59 13.51 -10.92 18.74
CA ILE A 59 14.39 -9.77 18.50
C ILE A 59 14.05 -8.66 19.47
N PHE A 60 14.90 -8.49 20.43
CA PHE A 60 14.95 -7.35 21.34
C PHE A 60 15.72 -6.21 20.65
N ASP A 61 15.02 -5.15 20.24
CA ASP A 61 15.68 -3.94 19.76
C ASP A 61 15.77 -2.97 20.92
N ILE A 62 17.00 -2.77 21.42
CA ILE A 62 17.30 -1.84 22.52
C ILE A 62 17.74 -0.53 21.87
N ARG A 63 16.79 0.39 21.66
CA ARG A 63 17.09 1.81 21.44
C ARG A 63 16.25 2.60 22.42
N ASP A 64 16.83 3.59 23.05
CA ASP A 64 16.21 4.46 24.05
C ASP A 64 15.69 3.77 25.34
N GLY A 65 16.27 2.63 25.72
CA GLY A 65 15.96 1.95 26.98
C GLY A 65 14.58 1.30 27.07
N LYS A 66 13.78 1.28 25.97
CA LYS A 66 12.49 0.60 25.93
C LYS A 66 12.62 -0.73 25.20
N ILE A 67 12.43 -1.81 25.93
CA ILE A 67 12.39 -3.17 25.40
C ILE A 67 10.90 -3.48 25.09
N PHE A 68 10.55 -3.54 23.81
CA PHE A 68 9.25 -4.11 23.43
C PHE A 68 9.40 -5.62 23.26
N ASP A 69 8.62 -6.39 23.99
CA ASP A 69 8.51 -7.81 23.75
C ASP A 69 7.84 -8.09 22.39
N ALA A 70 8.06 -9.29 21.84
CA ALA A 70 7.50 -9.69 20.55
C ALA A 70 5.96 -9.55 20.50
N SER A 71 5.28 -9.78 21.62
CA SER A 71 3.84 -9.64 21.77
C SER A 71 3.39 -8.19 21.62
N THR A 72 4.05 -7.26 22.28
CA THR A 72 3.76 -5.81 22.19
C THR A 72 4.02 -5.28 20.79
N ARG A 73 5.13 -5.70 20.16
CA ARG A 73 5.43 -5.33 18.76
C ARG A 73 4.34 -5.82 17.81
N LEU A 74 3.88 -7.05 17.97
CA LEU A 74 2.80 -7.60 17.14
C LEU A 74 1.47 -6.85 17.33
N ARG A 75 1.15 -6.42 18.54
CA ARG A 75 -0.02 -5.59 18.82
C ARG A 75 0.08 -4.20 18.16
N LEU A 76 1.27 -3.58 18.21
CA LEU A 76 1.53 -2.32 17.53
C LEU A 76 1.39 -2.48 16.00
N HIS A 77 1.93 -3.56 15.41
CA HIS A 77 1.77 -3.87 14.00
C HIS A 77 0.29 -3.99 13.62
N ALA A 78 -0.50 -4.75 14.38
CA ALA A 78 -1.92 -4.93 14.12
C ALA A 78 -2.69 -3.61 14.21
N LEU A 79 -2.40 -2.78 15.23
CA LEU A 79 -3.05 -1.49 15.39
C LEU A 79 -2.70 -0.52 14.27
N ILE A 80 -1.41 -0.37 13.96
CA ILE A 80 -0.95 0.52 12.89
C ILE A 80 -1.51 0.03 11.55
N GLY A 81 -1.43 -1.28 11.25
CA GLY A 81 -1.98 -1.88 10.05
C GLY A 81 -3.46 -1.58 9.89
N THR A 82 -4.25 -1.79 10.95
CA THR A 82 -5.68 -1.47 10.96
C THR A 82 -5.94 0.01 10.70
N CYS A 83 -5.19 0.92 11.32
CA CYS A 83 -5.33 2.35 11.09
C CYS A 83 -5.03 2.71 9.63
N LEU A 84 -3.89 2.28 9.09
CA LEU A 84 -3.46 2.57 7.73
C LEU A 84 -4.43 2.00 6.68
N MET A 85 -4.90 0.76 6.85
CA MET A 85 -5.90 0.15 5.97
C MET A 85 -7.25 0.89 6.01
N ASN A 86 -7.54 1.56 7.11
CA ASN A 86 -8.75 2.38 7.25
C ASN A 86 -8.56 3.83 6.79
N GLY A 87 -7.43 4.18 6.19
CA GLY A 87 -7.15 5.53 5.74
C GLY A 87 -6.86 6.50 6.89
N ILE A 88 -6.61 6.00 8.10
CA ILE A 88 -6.30 6.81 9.29
C ILE A 88 -4.79 6.97 9.36
N CYS A 89 -4.33 8.21 9.20
CA CYS A 89 -2.92 8.57 9.31
C CYS A 89 -2.78 9.96 9.95
N ASP A 90 -3.10 10.04 11.21
CA ASP A 90 -2.97 11.24 12.03
C ASP A 90 -1.68 11.22 12.87
N SER A 91 -1.47 12.26 13.69
CA SER A 91 -0.31 12.36 14.56
C SER A 91 -0.17 11.20 15.56
N ARG A 92 -1.28 10.57 15.95
CA ARG A 92 -1.28 9.42 16.86
C ARG A 92 -0.70 8.19 16.17
N VAL A 93 -1.11 7.91 14.94
CA VAL A 93 -0.55 6.82 14.13
C VAL A 93 0.93 7.06 13.86
N SER A 94 1.33 8.30 13.53
CA SER A 94 2.74 8.65 13.38
C SER A 94 3.54 8.40 14.66
N ALA A 95 3.01 8.73 15.83
CA ALA A 95 3.64 8.44 17.11
C ALA A 95 3.81 6.93 17.37
N LEU A 96 2.79 6.12 17.01
CA LEU A 96 2.90 4.65 17.09
C LEU A 96 3.95 4.09 16.12
N MET A 97 4.07 4.66 14.92
CA MET A 97 5.10 4.28 13.95
C MET A 97 6.50 4.60 14.47
N HIS A 98 6.67 5.73 15.16
CA HIS A 98 7.94 6.05 15.83
C HIS A 98 8.33 5.04 16.92
N LEU A 99 7.36 4.45 17.62
CA LEU A 99 7.63 3.37 18.57
C LEU A 99 8.22 2.11 17.88
N LEU A 100 7.84 1.86 16.62
CA LEU A 100 8.44 0.81 15.79
C LEU A 100 9.77 1.25 15.13
N GLN A 101 10.25 2.45 15.44
CA GLN A 101 11.42 3.09 14.81
C GLN A 101 11.19 3.41 13.31
N TRP A 102 9.96 3.54 12.89
CA TRP A 102 9.59 4.01 11.57
C TRP A 102 9.59 5.54 11.59
N GLN A 103 10.67 6.11 11.10
CA GLN A 103 10.87 7.56 11.04
C GLN A 103 10.09 8.19 9.87
N GLU A 104 10.00 9.51 9.85
CA GLU A 104 9.34 10.25 8.78
C GLU A 104 9.94 10.00 7.39
N ASN A 105 11.25 9.71 7.33
CA ASN A 105 11.97 9.37 6.10
C ASN A 105 11.97 7.88 5.76
N THR A 106 11.30 7.04 6.54
CA THR A 106 11.17 5.60 6.25
C THR A 106 10.45 5.42 4.91
N ARG A 107 11.03 4.56 4.08
CA ARG A 107 10.43 4.14 2.82
C ARG A 107 9.51 2.96 3.05
N PHE A 108 8.41 2.97 2.35
CA PHE A 108 7.40 1.92 2.45
C PHE A 108 6.99 1.42 1.07
N VAL A 109 6.59 0.15 1.02
CA VAL A 109 5.88 -0.44 -0.10
C VAL A 109 4.78 -1.36 0.43
N ALA A 110 3.63 -1.35 -0.23
CA ALA A 110 2.51 -2.24 0.05
C ALA A 110 2.42 -3.33 -1.02
N ILE A 111 2.19 -4.57 -0.61
CA ILE A 111 1.95 -5.71 -1.49
C ILE A 111 0.66 -6.37 -1.01
N ALA A 112 -0.31 -6.60 -1.90
CA ALA A 112 -1.55 -7.27 -1.55
C ALA A 112 -1.87 -8.39 -2.53
N GLY A 113 -2.37 -9.51 -1.99
CA GLY A 113 -2.72 -10.69 -2.78
C GLY A 113 -3.51 -11.72 -1.99
N THR A 114 -3.92 -12.79 -2.64
CA THR A 114 -4.57 -13.93 -1.98
C THR A 114 -3.51 -14.97 -1.61
N TYR A 115 -3.42 -15.33 -0.33
CA TYR A 115 -2.49 -16.34 0.15
C TYR A 115 -3.19 -17.65 0.43
N LYS A 116 -2.60 -18.77 -0.02
CA LYS A 116 -3.07 -20.13 0.26
C LYS A 116 -1.94 -20.97 0.83
N THR A 117 -2.19 -21.64 1.95
CA THR A 117 -1.30 -22.66 2.52
C THR A 117 -1.55 -24.03 1.88
N GLU A 118 -0.53 -24.87 1.86
CA GLU A 118 -0.67 -26.26 1.37
C GLU A 118 -1.53 -27.14 2.28
N SER A 119 -1.68 -26.77 3.54
CA SER A 119 -2.41 -27.54 4.56
C SER A 119 -3.94 -27.54 4.41
N SER A 120 -4.51 -26.71 3.55
CA SER A 120 -5.97 -26.66 3.39
C SER A 120 -6.56 -27.82 2.57
N ALA A 121 -5.73 -28.78 2.13
CA ALA A 121 -6.20 -29.95 1.37
C ALA A 121 -6.46 -31.21 2.24
N ASN A 122 -6.04 -31.22 3.52
CA ASN A 122 -6.05 -32.43 4.34
C ASN A 122 -6.76 -32.29 5.71
N ASP A 123 -7.47 -31.20 5.96
CA ASP A 123 -8.32 -31.12 7.18
C ASP A 123 -9.69 -31.77 6.93
N ASP A 124 -9.69 -33.08 6.79
CA ASP A 124 -10.87 -33.95 7.00
C ASP A 124 -11.20 -34.04 8.51
N ASN A 125 -11.42 -32.92 9.15
CA ASN A 125 -12.00 -32.91 10.49
C ASN A 125 -13.54 -32.84 10.38
N PRO A 126 -14.28 -33.92 10.69
CA PRO A 126 -15.71 -34.01 10.40
C PRO A 126 -16.62 -33.15 11.29
N ASN A 127 -16.08 -32.26 12.12
CA ASN A 127 -16.92 -31.47 13.04
C ASN A 127 -16.39 -30.06 13.37
N PRO A 128 -16.27 -29.13 12.39
CA PRO A 128 -16.05 -27.71 12.72
C PRO A 128 -17.42 -27.05 12.94
N THR A 129 -17.61 -26.41 14.09
CA THR A 129 -18.73 -25.48 14.29
C THR A 129 -18.60 -24.33 13.28
N PRO A 130 -19.63 -24.04 12.46
CA PRO A 130 -19.48 -23.19 11.25
C PRO A 130 -19.09 -21.72 11.48
N GLN A 131 -19.17 -21.23 12.71
CA GLN A 131 -18.92 -19.81 13.00
C GLN A 131 -17.46 -19.46 13.35
N ASN A 132 -16.64 -20.43 13.78
CA ASN A 132 -15.25 -20.17 14.17
C ASN A 132 -14.20 -20.68 13.16
N ALA A 133 -14.56 -21.57 12.25
CA ALA A 133 -13.63 -22.18 11.32
C ALA A 133 -12.96 -21.17 10.37
N GLY A 134 -13.72 -20.21 9.86
CA GLY A 134 -13.19 -19.20 8.92
C GLY A 134 -12.16 -18.25 9.55
N ALA A 135 -12.37 -17.84 10.81
CA ALA A 135 -11.45 -16.94 11.51
C ALA A 135 -10.13 -17.65 11.86
N HIS A 136 -10.18 -18.89 12.29
CA HIS A 136 -8.98 -19.69 12.58
C HIS A 136 -8.14 -19.98 11.34
N ILE A 137 -8.79 -20.28 10.20
CA ILE A 137 -8.09 -20.49 8.92
C ILE A 137 -7.41 -19.18 8.46
N ALA A 138 -8.10 -18.04 8.55
CA ALA A 138 -7.53 -16.76 8.20
C ALA A 138 -6.30 -16.41 9.07
N GLN A 139 -6.39 -16.67 10.38
CA GLN A 139 -5.30 -16.41 11.31
C GLN A 139 -4.09 -17.32 11.02
N ASN A 140 -4.31 -18.61 10.82
CA ASN A 140 -3.25 -19.58 10.48
C ASN A 140 -2.56 -19.22 9.16
N ASN A 141 -3.32 -18.74 8.16
CA ASN A 141 -2.76 -18.27 6.88
C ASN A 141 -1.92 -17.02 7.09
N THR A 142 -2.37 -16.06 7.90
CA THR A 142 -1.63 -14.83 8.20
C THR A 142 -0.31 -15.13 8.91
N ASP A 143 -0.30 -16.05 9.88
CA ASP A 143 0.92 -16.44 10.61
C ASP A 143 1.89 -17.23 9.72
N SER A 144 1.39 -18.03 8.80
CA SER A 144 2.21 -18.75 7.82
C SER A 144 2.82 -17.79 6.80
N LEU A 145 2.03 -16.83 6.32
CA LEU A 145 2.50 -15.76 5.44
C LEU A 145 3.55 -14.90 6.14
N ARG A 146 3.32 -14.50 7.39
CA ARG A 146 4.28 -13.72 8.19
C ARG A 146 5.62 -14.43 8.28
N ARG A 147 5.65 -15.74 8.56
CA ARG A 147 6.90 -16.53 8.59
C ARG A 147 7.59 -16.55 7.23
N ALA A 148 6.85 -16.77 6.15
CA ALA A 148 7.41 -16.78 4.80
C ALA A 148 8.02 -15.43 4.41
N ILE A 149 7.35 -14.32 4.74
CA ILE A 149 7.84 -12.97 4.48
C ILE A 149 9.10 -12.68 5.29
N TRP A 150 9.11 -13.06 6.57
CA TRP A 150 10.23 -12.78 7.48
C TRP A 150 11.56 -13.34 6.98
N THR A 151 11.54 -14.51 6.34
CA THR A 151 12.74 -15.12 5.76
C THR A 151 13.30 -14.35 4.55
N GLN A 152 12.49 -13.49 3.92
CA GLN A 152 12.84 -12.77 2.70
C GLN A 152 13.09 -11.26 2.92
N LEU A 153 12.79 -10.71 4.10
CA LEU A 153 12.89 -9.27 4.39
C LEU A 153 14.25 -8.69 4.03
N GLY A 154 15.33 -9.34 4.47
CA GLY A 154 16.69 -8.86 4.23
C GLY A 154 17.06 -8.77 2.75
N ALA A 155 16.54 -9.66 1.90
CA ALA A 155 16.79 -9.64 0.47
C ALA A 155 16.16 -8.41 -0.22
N CYS A 156 15.07 -7.87 0.32
CA CYS A 156 14.39 -6.69 -0.19
C CYS A 156 14.94 -5.38 0.41
N GLY A 157 15.88 -5.43 1.36
CA GLY A 157 16.32 -4.25 2.11
C GLY A 157 15.28 -3.79 3.16
N ALA A 158 14.28 -4.62 3.43
CA ALA A 158 13.30 -4.36 4.48
C ALA A 158 13.86 -4.76 5.85
N TYR A 159 13.54 -3.97 6.86
CA TYR A 159 13.93 -4.25 8.24
C TYR A 159 12.72 -4.56 9.13
N ASP A 160 11.52 -4.31 8.64
CA ASP A 160 10.28 -4.60 9.33
C ASP A 160 9.12 -4.80 8.35
N ALA A 161 8.07 -5.50 8.79
CA ALA A 161 6.87 -5.73 7.99
C ALA A 161 5.63 -5.88 8.85
N ILE A 162 4.54 -5.24 8.42
CA ILE A 162 3.19 -5.58 8.87
C ILE A 162 2.58 -6.56 7.88
N VAL A 163 2.01 -7.64 8.39
CA VAL A 163 1.24 -8.63 7.59
C VAL A 163 -0.12 -8.80 8.23
N ASP A 164 -1.17 -8.53 7.47
CA ASP A 164 -2.55 -8.61 7.97
C ASP A 164 -3.49 -9.18 6.89
N SER A 165 -4.64 -9.69 7.36
CA SER A 165 -5.70 -10.18 6.48
C SER A 165 -6.70 -9.07 6.15
N VAL A 166 -7.19 -9.04 4.92
CA VAL A 166 -8.10 -8.01 4.43
C VAL A 166 -9.32 -8.62 3.77
N GLN A 167 -10.49 -8.09 4.10
CA GLN A 167 -11.73 -8.39 3.38
C GLN A 167 -12.00 -7.30 2.33
N LEU A 168 -11.85 -7.64 1.06
CA LEU A 168 -12.02 -6.69 -0.06
C LEU A 168 -13.47 -6.20 -0.22
N ASP A 169 -14.44 -6.96 0.27
CA ASP A 169 -15.87 -6.56 0.25
C ASP A 169 -16.13 -5.28 1.04
N ALA A 170 -15.35 -5.05 2.12
CA ALA A 170 -15.43 -3.82 2.90
C ALA A 170 -14.93 -2.58 2.13
N ILE A 171 -14.04 -2.75 1.16
CA ILE A 171 -13.52 -1.66 0.32
C ILE A 171 -14.58 -1.25 -0.70
N SER A 172 -15.25 -2.21 -1.32
CA SER A 172 -16.40 -1.96 -2.20
C SER A 172 -17.58 -1.31 -1.46
N ALA A 173 -17.74 -1.59 -0.16
CA ALA A 173 -18.77 -0.96 0.67
C ALA A 173 -18.46 0.51 1.00
N ARG A 174 -17.19 0.95 0.94
CA ARG A 174 -16.80 2.37 1.07
C ARG A 174 -17.10 3.19 -0.18
N ALA A 175 -17.18 2.57 -1.34
CA ALA A 175 -17.76 3.15 -2.55
C ALA A 175 -19.28 3.35 -2.35
N LYS A 176 -19.63 4.20 -1.36
CA LYS A 176 -21.00 4.44 -0.88
C LYS A 176 -21.95 5.04 -1.93
N THR A 177 -21.49 5.31 -3.13
CA THR A 177 -22.22 6.04 -4.16
C THR A 177 -22.88 5.16 -5.22
N TRP A 178 -22.54 3.87 -5.30
CA TRP A 178 -23.16 3.02 -6.31
C TRP A 178 -24.36 2.23 -5.78
N LYS A 179 -25.37 2.94 -5.26
CA LYS A 179 -26.72 2.38 -5.19
C LYS A 179 -27.39 2.55 -6.57
N ILE A 180 -26.99 1.77 -7.52
CA ILE A 180 -27.87 1.51 -8.68
C ILE A 180 -29.08 0.80 -8.09
N GLY A 181 -30.25 1.46 -8.16
CA GLY A 181 -31.50 0.96 -7.68
C GLY A 181 -31.86 -0.38 -8.34
N GLY A 182 -31.55 -1.45 -7.68
CA GLY A 182 -31.94 -2.80 -7.95
C GLY A 182 -32.39 -3.40 -6.64
N LYS A 183 -33.62 -3.95 -6.63
CA LYS A 183 -34.17 -4.75 -5.54
C LYS A 183 -33.07 -5.60 -4.94
N SER A 184 -33.01 -5.70 -3.61
CA SER A 184 -32.10 -6.54 -2.85
C SER A 184 -32.14 -7.99 -3.35
N GLY A 185 -31.53 -8.22 -4.49
CA GLY A 185 -31.12 -9.54 -4.92
C GLY A 185 -30.03 -9.95 -3.97
N GLY A 186 -30.21 -11.09 -3.28
CA GLY A 186 -29.43 -11.54 -2.15
C GLY A 186 -27.95 -11.21 -2.31
N SER A 187 -27.38 -10.63 -1.29
CA SER A 187 -25.95 -10.55 -1.08
C SER A 187 -25.39 -11.94 -1.39
N VAL A 188 -24.79 -12.11 -2.57
CA VAL A 188 -23.93 -13.27 -2.83
C VAL A 188 -22.72 -13.02 -1.95
N SER A 189 -22.89 -13.35 -0.69
CA SER A 189 -21.78 -13.46 0.24
C SER A 189 -20.85 -14.51 -0.38
N ARG A 190 -19.74 -14.07 -0.95
CA ARG A 190 -18.65 -14.95 -1.35
C ARG A 190 -18.01 -15.55 -0.10
N LYS A 191 -18.81 -16.33 0.66
CA LYS A 191 -18.36 -16.98 1.89
C LYS A 191 -17.17 -17.92 1.68
N ASP A 192 -16.90 -18.30 0.42
CA ASP A 192 -15.85 -19.24 0.04
C ASP A 192 -14.61 -18.56 -0.59
N ALA A 193 -14.54 -17.24 -0.62
CA ALA A 193 -13.37 -16.56 -1.12
C ALA A 193 -12.24 -16.61 -0.08
N ALA A 194 -11.12 -17.22 -0.45
CA ALA A 194 -9.93 -17.18 0.38
C ALA A 194 -9.56 -15.74 0.73
N PRO A 195 -9.23 -15.44 2.00
CA PRO A 195 -8.95 -14.08 2.45
C PRO A 195 -7.77 -13.50 1.67
N SER A 196 -7.86 -12.22 1.34
CA SER A 196 -6.75 -11.46 0.82
C SER A 196 -5.87 -11.00 1.97
N HIS A 197 -4.59 -10.80 1.70
CA HIS A 197 -3.63 -10.33 2.69
C HIS A 197 -2.89 -9.13 2.15
N ILE A 198 -2.46 -8.26 3.05
CA ILE A 198 -1.60 -7.12 2.75
C ILE A 198 -0.30 -7.25 3.53
N ILE A 199 0.80 -6.88 2.88
CA ILE A 199 2.12 -6.77 3.45
C ILE A 199 2.54 -5.31 3.31
N ILE A 200 2.94 -4.68 4.41
CA ILE A 200 3.50 -3.33 4.41
C ILE A 200 4.95 -3.47 4.84
N LEU A 201 5.88 -3.23 3.93
CA LEU A 201 7.32 -3.31 4.18
C LEU A 201 7.87 -1.95 4.56
N ALA A 202 8.65 -1.90 5.64
CA ALA A 202 9.48 -0.75 5.99
C ALA A 202 10.92 -0.98 5.49
N LEU A 203 11.42 -0.09 4.65
CA LEU A 203 12.66 -0.23 3.90
C LEU A 203 13.69 0.79 4.38
N ARG A 204 14.97 0.39 4.43
CA ARG A 204 16.10 1.31 4.71
C ARG A 204 16.47 2.14 3.49
N GLU A 205 16.42 1.54 2.32
CA GLU A 205 16.79 2.14 1.03
C GLU A 205 15.83 1.71 -0.07
N ASN A 206 16.03 2.20 -1.28
CA ASN A 206 15.21 1.76 -2.42
C ASN A 206 15.49 0.27 -2.70
N PRO A 207 14.46 -0.56 -2.69
CA PRO A 207 14.62 -1.99 -2.91
C PRO A 207 14.96 -2.31 -4.37
N ASN A 208 15.65 -3.43 -4.56
CA ASN A 208 15.82 -3.99 -5.89
C ASN A 208 14.44 -4.48 -6.42
N PRO A 209 14.00 -4.05 -7.62
CA PRO A 209 12.74 -4.48 -8.21
C PRO A 209 12.61 -6.01 -8.32
N THR A 210 13.69 -6.72 -8.63
CA THR A 210 13.72 -8.19 -8.70
C THR A 210 13.42 -8.83 -7.34
N ALA A 211 13.96 -8.26 -6.26
CA ALA A 211 13.70 -8.75 -4.90
C ALA A 211 12.24 -8.52 -4.48
N LEU A 212 11.65 -7.38 -4.86
CA LEU A 212 10.23 -7.12 -4.62
C LEU A 212 9.33 -8.08 -5.41
N ASN A 213 9.65 -8.33 -6.67
CA ASN A 213 8.90 -9.29 -7.49
C ASN A 213 8.97 -10.70 -6.88
N LYS A 214 10.15 -11.12 -6.38
CA LYS A 214 10.30 -12.38 -5.65
C LYS A 214 9.46 -12.42 -4.38
N MET A 215 9.32 -11.31 -3.67
CA MET A 215 8.42 -11.21 -2.52
C MET A 215 6.95 -11.45 -2.93
N CYS A 216 6.54 -11.02 -4.12
CA CYS A 216 5.20 -11.27 -4.64
C CYS A 216 4.93 -12.76 -4.94
N GLU A 217 5.99 -13.57 -5.18
CA GLU A 217 5.85 -15.00 -5.46
C GLU A 217 5.23 -15.81 -4.32
N VAL A 218 5.24 -15.29 -3.08
CA VAL A 218 4.54 -15.94 -1.96
C VAL A 218 3.04 -16.08 -2.20
N PHE A 219 2.47 -15.25 -3.05
CA PHE A 219 1.07 -15.29 -3.44
C PHE A 219 0.80 -16.13 -4.71
N ALA A 220 1.85 -16.59 -5.42
CA ALA A 220 1.73 -17.25 -6.73
C ALA A 220 0.82 -18.47 -6.71
N LYS A 221 0.80 -19.24 -5.60
CA LYS A 221 -0.03 -20.44 -5.44
C LYS A 221 -1.54 -20.16 -5.53
N SER A 222 -1.96 -18.92 -5.41
CA SER A 222 -3.37 -18.56 -5.53
C SER A 222 -3.87 -18.53 -6.97
N GLY A 223 -2.97 -18.34 -7.94
CA GLY A 223 -3.30 -18.08 -9.35
C GLY A 223 -4.02 -16.75 -9.59
N LYS A 224 -4.13 -15.90 -8.56
CA LYS A 224 -4.77 -14.58 -8.65
C LYS A 224 -3.71 -13.48 -8.77
N PRO A 225 -4.03 -12.33 -9.37
CA PRO A 225 -3.14 -11.19 -9.42
C PRO A 225 -2.67 -10.74 -8.03
N VAL A 226 -1.45 -10.22 -7.98
CA VAL A 226 -0.83 -9.60 -6.80
C VAL A 226 -0.60 -8.14 -7.14
N CYS A 227 -1.08 -7.24 -6.31
CA CYS A 227 -0.85 -5.81 -6.50
C CYS A 227 0.33 -5.34 -5.64
N ILE A 228 1.22 -4.56 -6.23
CA ILE A 228 2.33 -3.89 -5.55
C ILE A 228 2.25 -2.39 -5.78
N SER A 229 2.41 -1.61 -4.70
CA SER A 229 2.45 -0.15 -4.76
C SER A 229 3.78 0.39 -5.27
N GLU A 230 3.83 1.69 -5.48
CA GLU A 230 5.11 2.41 -5.56
C GLU A 230 5.82 2.43 -4.19
N VAL A 231 7.15 2.64 -4.24
CA VAL A 231 7.93 2.90 -3.03
C VAL A 231 7.75 4.37 -2.65
N VAL A 232 7.19 4.61 -1.46
CA VAL A 232 6.88 5.96 -0.99
C VAL A 232 7.56 6.26 0.34
N VAL A 233 7.72 7.54 0.67
CA VAL A 233 8.32 7.99 1.92
C VAL A 233 7.25 8.59 2.82
N GLY A 234 7.20 8.12 4.06
CA GLY A 234 6.37 8.66 5.13
C GLY A 234 4.96 8.07 5.21
N ALA A 235 4.37 8.24 6.38
CA ALA A 235 3.12 7.61 6.79
C ALA A 235 1.91 8.00 5.92
N GLN A 236 1.78 9.26 5.56
CA GLN A 236 0.63 9.73 4.77
C GLN A 236 0.62 9.15 3.36
N LYS A 237 1.80 9.01 2.73
CA LYS A 237 1.89 8.45 1.40
C LYS A 237 1.61 6.96 1.40
N ILE A 238 2.19 6.20 2.35
CA ILE A 238 1.92 4.76 2.43
C ILE A 238 0.45 4.47 2.72
N CYS A 239 -0.23 5.29 3.50
CA CYS A 239 -1.66 5.17 3.74
C CYS A 239 -2.47 5.27 2.45
N LYS A 240 -2.14 6.21 1.56
CA LYS A 240 -2.75 6.34 0.23
C LYS A 240 -2.42 5.15 -0.65
N GLU A 241 -1.16 4.70 -0.66
CA GLU A 241 -0.73 3.54 -1.45
C GLU A 241 -1.41 2.24 -1.00
N ILE A 242 -1.61 2.04 0.29
CA ILE A 242 -2.36 0.90 0.83
C ILE A 242 -3.80 0.91 0.27
N THR A 243 -4.48 2.04 0.35
CA THR A 243 -5.85 2.19 -0.18
C THR A 243 -5.88 1.92 -1.69
N ALA A 244 -4.92 2.46 -2.44
CA ALA A 244 -4.77 2.26 -3.87
C ALA A 244 -4.50 0.79 -4.23
N THR A 245 -3.60 0.12 -3.47
CA THR A 245 -3.25 -1.29 -3.66
C THR A 245 -4.44 -2.21 -3.43
N LEU A 246 -5.20 -1.95 -2.37
CA LEU A 246 -6.40 -2.73 -2.04
C LEU A 246 -7.53 -2.49 -3.06
N ALA A 247 -7.72 -1.24 -3.52
CA ALA A 247 -8.67 -0.91 -4.57
C ALA A 247 -8.29 -1.59 -5.89
N ALA A 248 -7.00 -1.58 -6.25
CA ALA A 248 -6.51 -2.27 -7.43
C ALA A 248 -6.75 -3.79 -7.37
N LEU A 249 -6.47 -4.41 -6.23
CA LEU A 249 -6.73 -5.84 -6.02
C LEU A 249 -8.23 -6.17 -6.09
N ALA A 250 -9.10 -5.29 -5.59
CA ALA A 250 -10.55 -5.47 -5.63
C ALA A 250 -11.11 -5.43 -7.06
N VAL A 251 -10.57 -4.56 -7.94
CA VAL A 251 -11.02 -4.43 -9.33
C VAL A 251 -10.31 -5.37 -10.30
N ALA A 252 -9.15 -5.93 -9.93
CA ALA A 252 -8.38 -6.81 -10.80
C ALA A 252 -9.20 -7.94 -11.46
N PRO A 253 -10.17 -8.60 -10.78
CA PRO A 253 -10.99 -9.64 -11.41
C PRO A 253 -11.90 -9.14 -12.54
N SER A 254 -12.13 -7.83 -12.65
CA SER A 254 -12.96 -7.23 -13.72
C SER A 254 -12.18 -6.95 -15.02
N VAL A 255 -10.85 -7.04 -14.96
CA VAL A 255 -9.98 -6.74 -16.08
C VAL A 255 -9.41 -8.04 -16.66
N THR A 256 -9.57 -8.22 -17.95
CA THR A 256 -9.02 -9.36 -18.68
C THR A 256 -7.55 -9.11 -19.02
N HIS A 257 -6.77 -10.19 -19.04
CA HIS A 257 -5.35 -10.17 -19.48
C HIS A 257 -4.40 -9.34 -18.61
N LEU A 258 -4.65 -9.26 -17.29
CA LEU A 258 -3.69 -8.67 -16.37
C LEU A 258 -2.48 -9.60 -16.15
N PRO A 259 -1.27 -9.04 -15.98
CA PRO A 259 -0.12 -9.82 -15.53
C PRO A 259 -0.33 -10.37 -14.11
N GLN A 260 0.50 -11.34 -13.71
CA GLN A 260 0.44 -11.91 -12.35
C GLN A 260 0.75 -10.86 -11.28
N ILE A 261 1.69 -9.96 -11.55
CA ILE A 261 2.03 -8.82 -10.68
C ILE A 261 1.53 -7.56 -11.37
N ILE A 262 0.61 -6.85 -10.73
CA ILE A 262 0.02 -5.60 -11.21
C ILE A 262 0.50 -4.42 -10.37
N ARG A 263 0.58 -3.26 -11.01
CA ARG A 263 0.76 -1.96 -10.36
C ARG A 263 -0.60 -1.30 -10.14
N CYS A 264 -0.66 -0.39 -9.18
CA CYS A 264 -1.89 0.36 -8.93
C CYS A 264 -2.37 1.12 -10.19
N ASP A 265 -1.45 1.58 -11.01
CA ASP A 265 -1.76 2.37 -12.21
C ASP A 265 -2.26 1.51 -13.39
N ASP A 266 -2.00 0.19 -13.40
CA ASP A 266 -2.48 -0.70 -14.45
C ASP A 266 -4.02 -0.79 -14.53
N VAL A 267 -4.70 -0.38 -13.44
CA VAL A 267 -6.17 -0.45 -13.30
C VAL A 267 -6.76 0.89 -12.84
N LEU A 268 -6.16 2.02 -13.25
CA LEU A 268 -6.62 3.36 -12.90
C LEU A 268 -8.09 3.64 -13.26
N PRO A 269 -8.56 3.34 -14.50
CA PRO A 269 -9.95 3.57 -14.85
C PRO A 269 -10.93 2.80 -13.96
N GLU A 270 -10.66 1.53 -13.70
CA GLU A 270 -11.53 0.68 -12.88
C GLU A 270 -11.53 1.13 -11.42
N ARG A 271 -10.39 1.56 -10.90
CA ARG A 271 -10.29 2.16 -9.55
C ARG A 271 -11.12 3.44 -9.47
N ALA A 272 -11.04 4.31 -10.48
CA ALA A 272 -11.85 5.52 -10.53
C ALA A 272 -13.35 5.21 -10.57
N LEU A 273 -13.77 4.17 -11.31
CA LEU A 273 -15.16 3.72 -11.39
C LEU A 273 -15.72 3.22 -10.06
N ILE A 274 -14.91 2.64 -9.19
CA ILE A 274 -15.35 2.24 -7.84
C ILE A 274 -15.26 3.38 -6.81
N GLY A 275 -14.90 4.61 -7.22
CA GLY A 275 -14.85 5.78 -6.36
C GLY A 275 -13.53 5.95 -5.59
N ASP A 276 -12.43 5.40 -6.10
CA ASP A 276 -11.09 5.66 -5.56
C ASP A 276 -10.65 7.08 -5.92
N GLU A 277 -10.72 7.98 -4.94
CA GLU A 277 -10.36 9.39 -5.09
C GLU A 277 -8.91 9.58 -5.54
N THR A 278 -8.00 8.69 -5.13
CA THR A 278 -6.58 8.75 -5.53
C THR A 278 -6.43 8.47 -7.03
N ALA A 279 -7.18 7.51 -7.56
CA ALA A 279 -7.18 7.22 -9.00
C ALA A 279 -7.79 8.38 -9.79
N VAL A 280 -8.90 8.95 -9.32
CA VAL A 280 -9.54 10.11 -9.94
C VAL A 280 -8.57 11.31 -9.95
N GLU A 281 -7.88 11.56 -8.84
CA GLU A 281 -6.90 12.64 -8.75
C GLU A 281 -5.69 12.41 -9.66
N THR A 282 -5.20 11.17 -9.74
CA THR A 282 -4.09 10.81 -10.64
C THR A 282 -4.47 11.00 -12.10
N LEU A 283 -5.65 10.53 -12.51
CA LEU A 283 -6.16 10.72 -13.88
C LEU A 283 -6.32 12.20 -14.22
N TYR A 284 -6.77 13.01 -13.28
CA TYR A 284 -6.92 14.44 -13.49
C TYR A 284 -5.56 15.16 -13.56
N THR A 285 -4.72 14.99 -12.53
CA THR A 285 -3.49 15.79 -12.41
C THR A 285 -2.35 15.30 -13.29
N LYS A 286 -2.11 13.98 -13.33
CA LYS A 286 -0.99 13.42 -14.10
C LYS A 286 -1.31 13.18 -15.57
N VAL A 287 -2.57 12.91 -15.90
CA VAL A 287 -2.94 12.59 -17.29
C VAL A 287 -3.65 13.75 -17.97
N TYR A 288 -4.83 14.17 -17.50
CA TYR A 288 -5.61 15.21 -18.17
C TYR A 288 -4.90 16.55 -18.24
N GLN A 289 -4.35 17.04 -17.11
CA GLN A 289 -3.63 18.33 -17.11
C GLN A 289 -2.38 18.30 -18.01
N SER A 290 -1.75 17.13 -18.18
CA SER A 290 -0.59 16.97 -19.09
C SER A 290 -0.96 17.06 -20.58
N LEU A 291 -2.27 16.97 -20.91
CA LEU A 291 -2.77 17.22 -22.27
C LEU A 291 -2.95 18.71 -22.56
N ALA A 292 -2.52 19.60 -21.69
CA ALA A 292 -2.62 21.06 -21.81
C ALA A 292 -4.04 21.58 -22.06
N PRO A 293 -5.06 21.19 -21.28
CA PRO A 293 -6.46 21.52 -21.53
C PRO A 293 -6.77 23.02 -21.49
N TYR A 294 -5.96 23.80 -20.78
CA TYR A 294 -6.14 25.23 -20.58
C TYR A 294 -5.31 26.11 -21.56
N ASN A 295 -4.56 25.47 -22.47
CA ASN A 295 -3.79 26.18 -23.47
C ASN A 295 -4.48 26.09 -24.84
N PRO A 296 -5.13 27.17 -25.31
CA PRO A 296 -5.85 27.19 -26.59
C PRO A 296 -4.92 26.99 -27.81
N ASP A 297 -3.63 27.32 -27.65
CA ASP A 297 -2.66 27.19 -28.73
C ASP A 297 -2.01 25.78 -28.81
N ASP A 298 -2.23 24.95 -27.79
CA ASP A 298 -1.73 23.57 -27.79
C ASP A 298 -2.84 22.58 -28.26
N PRO A 299 -2.73 22.02 -29.46
CA PRO A 299 -3.74 21.11 -29.99
C PRO A 299 -3.65 19.69 -29.45
N THR A 300 -2.87 19.42 -28.37
CA THR A 300 -2.63 18.06 -27.84
C THR A 300 -3.93 17.41 -27.40
N LEU A 301 -4.69 18.04 -26.49
CA LEU A 301 -5.97 17.49 -26.02
C LEU A 301 -6.94 17.25 -27.18
N GLN A 302 -7.09 18.23 -28.08
CA GLN A 302 -7.98 18.11 -29.24
C GLN A 302 -7.58 16.95 -30.16
N THR A 303 -6.27 16.73 -30.34
CA THR A 303 -5.75 15.63 -31.17
C THR A 303 -6.06 14.27 -30.55
N VAL A 304 -5.80 14.09 -29.25
CA VAL A 304 -6.08 12.83 -28.54
C VAL A 304 -7.59 12.55 -28.53
N ASP A 305 -8.40 13.53 -28.16
CA ASP A 305 -9.86 13.38 -28.12
C ASP A 305 -10.44 12.99 -29.49
N ALA A 306 -10.02 13.65 -30.57
CA ALA A 306 -10.45 13.31 -31.93
C ALA A 306 -9.99 11.88 -32.31
N PHE A 307 -8.74 11.52 -32.03
CA PHE A 307 -8.21 10.19 -32.33
C PHE A 307 -8.97 9.08 -31.61
N LEU A 308 -9.22 9.24 -30.30
CA LEU A 308 -10.00 8.28 -29.51
C LEU A 308 -11.46 8.19 -29.98
N ARG A 309 -12.08 9.34 -30.30
CA ARG A 309 -13.47 9.40 -30.79
C ARG A 309 -13.65 8.69 -32.13
N PHE A 310 -12.64 8.72 -33.00
CA PHE A 310 -12.65 7.98 -34.26
C PHE A 310 -12.12 6.54 -34.13
N GLY A 311 -12.06 5.99 -32.92
CA GLY A 311 -11.63 4.61 -32.68
C GLY A 311 -10.21 4.30 -33.12
N GLY A 312 -9.31 5.29 -33.07
CA GLY A 312 -7.92 5.13 -33.47
C GLY A 312 -7.68 5.28 -34.98
N ALA A 313 -8.68 5.71 -35.75
CA ALA A 313 -8.56 5.89 -37.19
C ALA A 313 -7.77 7.16 -37.54
N LEU A 314 -6.52 6.99 -37.92
CA LEU A 314 -5.58 8.07 -38.18
C LEU A 314 -6.06 8.98 -39.33
N ASP A 315 -6.56 8.39 -40.45
CA ASP A 315 -6.98 9.15 -41.62
C ASP A 315 -8.24 9.98 -41.33
N GLN A 316 -9.19 9.44 -40.59
CA GLN A 316 -10.39 10.17 -40.17
C GLN A 316 -10.04 11.33 -39.23
N THR A 317 -9.11 11.08 -38.27
CA THR A 317 -8.61 12.12 -37.39
C THR A 317 -7.90 13.23 -38.14
N SER A 318 -7.06 12.87 -39.09
CA SER A 318 -6.32 13.78 -39.98
C SER A 318 -7.27 14.67 -40.78
N HIS A 319 -8.28 14.07 -41.35
CA HIS A 319 -9.30 14.79 -42.13
C HIS A 319 -10.12 15.74 -41.24
N ASN A 320 -10.55 15.27 -40.07
CA ASN A 320 -11.33 16.08 -39.12
C ASN A 320 -10.58 17.29 -38.59
N LEU A 321 -9.28 17.12 -38.29
CA LEU A 321 -8.43 18.18 -37.75
C LEU A 321 -7.74 19.01 -38.83
N ASN A 322 -7.92 18.66 -40.11
CA ASN A 322 -7.27 19.28 -41.25
C ASN A 322 -5.74 19.39 -41.12
N VAL A 323 -5.12 18.31 -40.65
CA VAL A 323 -3.66 18.20 -40.51
C VAL A 323 -3.12 16.90 -41.09
N HIS A 324 -1.87 16.89 -41.51
CA HIS A 324 -1.28 15.69 -42.10
C HIS A 324 -1.19 14.53 -41.12
N PRO A 325 -1.40 13.26 -41.53
CA PRO A 325 -1.33 12.09 -40.62
C PRO A 325 -0.04 11.99 -39.82
N ASN A 326 1.10 12.39 -40.38
CA ASN A 326 2.38 12.39 -39.65
C ASN A 326 2.40 13.39 -38.48
N THR A 327 1.67 14.51 -38.60
CA THR A 327 1.50 15.47 -37.50
C THR A 327 0.71 14.83 -36.35
N ILE A 328 -0.34 14.07 -36.67
CA ILE A 328 -1.10 13.31 -35.66
C ILE A 328 -0.17 12.31 -34.94
N ARG A 329 0.57 11.48 -35.71
CA ARG A 329 1.52 10.52 -35.12
C ARG A 329 2.55 11.18 -34.21
N TYR A 330 3.07 12.32 -34.63
CA TYR A 330 4.02 13.09 -33.81
C TYR A 330 3.39 13.54 -32.47
N ARG A 331 2.18 14.11 -32.54
CA ARG A 331 1.47 14.56 -31.33
C ARG A 331 1.13 13.41 -30.40
N LEU A 332 0.65 12.27 -30.92
CA LEU A 332 0.36 11.08 -30.12
C LEU A 332 1.63 10.53 -29.43
N ARG A 333 2.77 10.51 -30.13
CA ARG A 333 4.06 10.14 -29.50
C ARG A 333 4.44 11.10 -28.37
N LYS A 334 4.24 12.40 -28.56
CA LYS A 334 4.49 13.41 -27.53
C LYS A 334 3.59 13.15 -26.31
N VAL A 335 2.33 12.79 -26.51
CA VAL A 335 1.40 12.41 -25.44
C VAL A 335 1.92 11.20 -24.68
N ALA A 336 2.30 10.13 -25.37
CA ALA A 336 2.85 8.94 -24.72
C ALA A 336 4.11 9.26 -23.88
N GLN A 337 4.99 10.13 -24.39
CA GLN A 337 6.18 10.56 -23.66
C GLN A 337 5.85 11.43 -22.42
N THR A 338 4.81 12.26 -22.50
CA THR A 338 4.45 13.20 -21.43
C THR A 338 3.59 12.56 -20.36
N THR A 339 2.63 11.73 -20.77
CA THR A 339 1.64 11.11 -19.86
C THR A 339 2.04 9.71 -19.41
N GLY A 340 2.90 9.04 -20.18
CA GLY A 340 3.22 7.62 -20.02
C GLY A 340 2.19 6.68 -20.65
N TRP A 341 1.17 7.22 -21.39
CA TRP A 341 0.08 6.43 -21.96
C TRP A 341 0.00 6.60 -23.48
N ASP A 342 0.03 5.49 -24.22
CA ASP A 342 -0.04 5.47 -25.68
C ASP A 342 -1.50 5.34 -26.15
N ALA A 343 -2.01 6.37 -26.85
CA ALA A 343 -3.35 6.37 -27.38
C ALA A 343 -3.58 5.28 -28.46
N THR A 344 -2.53 4.65 -29.00
CA THR A 344 -2.64 3.57 -29.99
C THR A 344 -2.80 2.20 -29.37
N ASP A 345 -2.46 2.03 -28.09
CA ASP A 345 -2.77 0.83 -27.32
C ASP A 345 -4.21 0.90 -26.77
N PRO A 346 -5.08 -0.11 -27.00
CA PRO A 346 -6.47 -0.06 -26.55
C PRO A 346 -6.64 0.09 -25.03
N ARG A 347 -5.76 -0.50 -24.24
CA ARG A 347 -5.83 -0.43 -22.78
C ARG A 347 -5.43 0.95 -22.28
N GLU A 348 -4.35 1.50 -22.83
CA GLU A 348 -3.84 2.82 -22.48
C GLU A 348 -4.76 3.93 -23.04
N ALA A 349 -5.33 3.74 -24.21
CA ALA A 349 -6.37 4.60 -24.77
C ALA A 349 -7.57 4.75 -23.81
N TYR A 350 -7.97 3.68 -23.14
CA TYR A 350 -9.04 3.72 -22.15
C TYR A 350 -8.67 4.58 -20.92
N VAL A 351 -7.41 4.56 -20.49
CA VAL A 351 -6.91 5.47 -19.42
C VAL A 351 -7.04 6.93 -19.88
N LEU A 352 -6.55 7.26 -21.09
CA LEU A 352 -6.64 8.60 -21.64
C LEU A 352 -8.07 9.09 -21.78
N GLN A 353 -8.96 8.25 -22.29
CA GLN A 353 -10.38 8.58 -22.45
C GLN A 353 -11.07 8.84 -21.11
N THR A 354 -10.76 8.01 -20.10
CA THR A 354 -11.28 8.19 -18.73
C THR A 354 -10.77 9.48 -18.12
N ALA A 355 -9.48 9.79 -18.30
CA ALA A 355 -8.88 11.03 -17.81
C ALA A 355 -9.52 12.27 -18.44
N ILE A 356 -9.73 12.27 -19.76
CA ILE A 356 -10.42 13.36 -20.48
C ILE A 356 -11.86 13.54 -19.95
N THR A 357 -12.57 12.45 -19.74
CA THR A 357 -13.93 12.49 -19.20
C THR A 357 -13.96 13.09 -17.79
N ILE A 358 -13.08 12.65 -16.90
CA ILE A 358 -12.96 13.18 -15.52
C ILE A 358 -12.58 14.66 -15.56
N GLY A 359 -11.62 15.04 -16.42
CA GLY A 359 -11.19 16.41 -16.57
C GLY A 359 -12.36 17.32 -16.97
N ARG A 360 -13.11 16.95 -17.99
CA ARG A 360 -14.28 17.70 -18.46
C ARG A 360 -15.38 17.81 -17.40
N ILE A 361 -15.62 16.74 -16.63
CA ILE A 361 -16.59 16.78 -15.53
C ILE A 361 -16.15 17.82 -14.48
N ARG A 362 -14.89 17.81 -14.10
CA ARG A 362 -14.35 18.79 -13.11
C ARG A 362 -14.38 20.21 -13.66
N ASP A 363 -13.96 20.42 -14.90
CA ASP A 363 -13.95 21.75 -15.52
C ASP A 363 -15.36 22.31 -15.73
N SER A 364 -16.36 21.44 -15.94
CA SER A 364 -17.77 21.87 -16.09
C SER A 364 -18.47 22.14 -14.76
N ALA A 365 -17.90 21.67 -13.65
CA ALA A 365 -18.44 21.89 -12.30
C ALA A 365 -17.92 23.19 -11.64
N LEU A 366 -16.93 23.84 -12.26
CA LEU A 366 -16.38 25.14 -11.86
C LEU A 366 -17.09 26.27 -12.62
#